data_ed2a632291b0a7c4fc12afa2ca4e2874
#
_entry.id   ed2a632291b0a7c4fc12afa2ca4e2874
#
_cell.length_a   1.000
_cell.length_b   1.000
_cell.length_c   1.000
_cell.angle_alpha   90.00
_cell.angle_beta   90.00
_cell.angle_gamma   90.00
#
_symmetry.space_group_name_H-M   'P 1'
#
loop_
_entity.id
_entity.type
_entity.pdbx_description
1 polymer ?
#
loop_
_entity_poly.entity_id
_entity_poly.type
_entity_poly.pdbx_seq_one_letter_code
_entity_poly.pdbx_strand_id
1 'polypeptide(L)'
;MWAERPGPARAAAALSPAVPWDRREDRVAPWTPSSASPTRAKAATGFSGFRLGNVVHAIQATEQSIQVTDLVPRLCLTLANLNRVVYYICDTVLWVKSVGLTSGVNREKWQLRATRHYYYFLLLSLVRDLYEILLQMEQVLQDRAKREKSPQGSPGYNVVSEDTDYLQSFLLLFFRSLRRHPPLLLDTVKNLCDILIPLNQLGIYKSNLGVVGLGGLVSSVAGLITIVYPQLKLKTH
;
A
#
# COMPACT_ATOMS: atom_id res chain seq x y z
N MET A 1 5.41 -88.87 6.07
CA MET A 1 4.73 -88.50 4.82
C MET A 1 3.76 -87.38 5.16
N TRP A 2 4.28 -86.15 5.32
CA TRP A 2 3.53 -84.96 5.70
C TRP A 2 3.74 -83.89 4.63
N ALA A 3 2.69 -83.61 3.89
CA ALA A 3 2.71 -82.62 2.84
C ALA A 3 2.59 -81.27 3.46
N GLU A 4 3.59 -80.42 3.18
CA GLU A 4 3.60 -78.97 3.53
C GLU A 4 2.59 -78.21 2.71
N ARG A 5 1.74 -77.47 3.42
CA ARG A 5 0.85 -76.46 2.80
C ARG A 5 1.59 -75.20 2.54
N PRO A 6 1.52 -74.56 1.36
CA PRO A 6 2.12 -73.26 1.12
C PRO A 6 1.33 -72.15 1.87
N GLY A 7 2.03 -71.34 2.61
CA GLY A 7 1.51 -70.15 3.33
C GLY A 7 1.03 -69.05 2.39
N PRO A 8 0.13 -68.21 2.86
CA PRO A 8 -0.43 -67.13 2.02
C PRO A 8 0.65 -66.06 1.69
N ALA A 9 0.81 -65.89 0.39
CA ALA A 9 1.63 -64.79 -0.14
C ALA A 9 1.09 -63.42 0.36
N ARG A 10 1.89 -62.70 1.11
CA ARG A 10 1.67 -61.31 1.41
C ARG A 10 1.68 -60.52 0.11
N ALA A 11 0.51 -60.02 -0.28
CA ALA A 11 0.42 -58.98 -1.28
C ALA A 11 1.12 -57.71 -0.75
N ALA A 12 2.37 -57.50 -1.17
CA ALA A 12 3.05 -56.23 -1.02
C ALA A 12 2.31 -55.20 -1.88
N ALA A 13 1.54 -54.33 -1.22
CA ALA A 13 0.99 -53.15 -1.86
C ALA A 13 2.15 -52.34 -2.42
N ALA A 14 2.29 -52.33 -3.73
CA ALA A 14 3.20 -51.48 -4.45
C ALA A 14 2.79 -50.04 -4.15
N LEU A 15 3.56 -49.37 -3.24
CA LEU A 15 3.56 -47.94 -3.11
C LEU A 15 4.00 -47.35 -4.47
N SER A 16 3.06 -46.78 -5.16
CA SER A 16 3.32 -45.94 -6.33
C SER A 16 4.44 -44.94 -5.97
N PRO A 17 5.51 -44.86 -6.76
CA PRO A 17 6.53 -43.87 -6.53
C PRO A 17 5.86 -42.51 -6.65
N ALA A 18 6.03 -41.65 -5.60
CA ALA A 18 5.65 -40.26 -5.62
C ALA A 18 6.20 -39.67 -6.92
N VAL A 19 5.29 -39.13 -7.74
CA VAL A 19 5.61 -38.39 -8.95
C VAL A 19 6.52 -37.27 -8.50
N PRO A 20 7.79 -37.19 -8.91
CA PRO A 20 8.60 -35.99 -8.64
C PRO A 20 7.86 -34.85 -9.30
N TRP A 21 7.63 -33.77 -8.55
CA TRP A 21 7.23 -32.49 -9.12
C TRP A 21 8.33 -32.11 -10.11
N ASP A 22 8.22 -32.60 -11.33
CA ASP A 22 9.00 -32.16 -12.46
C ASP A 22 8.75 -30.65 -12.54
N ARG A 23 9.74 -29.93 -12.05
CA ARG A 23 9.90 -28.52 -12.31
C ARG A 23 10.06 -28.45 -13.84
N ARG A 24 8.94 -28.52 -14.55
CA ARG A 24 8.91 -27.99 -15.90
C ARG A 24 9.30 -26.54 -15.75
N GLU A 25 10.58 -26.29 -15.83
CA GLU A 25 11.05 -25.05 -16.42
C GLU A 25 10.30 -25.00 -17.75
N ASP A 26 9.16 -24.32 -17.74
CA ASP A 26 8.52 -23.92 -18.96
C ASP A 26 9.60 -23.15 -19.71
N ARG A 27 10.22 -23.85 -20.61
CA ARG A 27 11.04 -23.26 -21.66
C ARG A 27 10.09 -22.40 -22.48
N VAL A 28 9.75 -21.23 -21.91
CA VAL A 28 9.14 -20.15 -22.66
C VAL A 28 10.14 -19.88 -23.77
N ALA A 29 9.81 -20.34 -24.96
CA ALA A 29 10.61 -20.08 -26.15
C ALA A 29 10.99 -18.61 -26.14
N PRO A 30 12.28 -18.27 -26.40
CA PRO A 30 12.71 -16.89 -26.38
C PRO A 30 11.80 -16.09 -27.30
N TRP A 31 11.12 -15.10 -26.71
CA TRP A 31 10.21 -14.22 -27.44
C TRP A 31 10.99 -13.52 -28.57
N THR A 32 10.66 -13.83 -29.82
CA THR A 32 11.20 -13.14 -30.99
C THR A 32 10.26 -11.98 -31.35
N PRO A 33 10.78 -10.78 -31.62
CA PRO A 33 9.94 -9.60 -31.91
C PRO A 33 8.99 -9.77 -33.11
N SER A 34 9.30 -10.72 -34.01
CA SER A 34 8.52 -10.95 -35.25
C SER A 34 7.19 -11.68 -35.02
N SER A 35 6.92 -12.20 -33.81
CA SER A 35 5.70 -12.95 -33.52
C SER A 35 4.64 -12.15 -32.74
N ALA A 36 4.88 -10.87 -32.48
CA ALA A 36 3.91 -10.02 -31.81
C ALA A 36 2.74 -9.70 -32.74
N SER A 37 1.54 -10.21 -32.41
CA SER A 37 0.32 -9.85 -33.14
C SER A 37 0.10 -8.32 -33.03
N PRO A 38 -0.40 -7.66 -34.09
CA PRO A 38 -0.63 -6.20 -34.10
C PRO A 38 -1.56 -5.73 -32.96
N THR A 39 -2.42 -6.61 -32.48
CA THR A 39 -3.29 -6.35 -31.32
C THR A 39 -2.51 -6.23 -30.02
N ARG A 40 -1.46 -7.04 -29.85
CA ARG A 40 -0.61 -7.02 -28.66
C ARG A 40 0.30 -5.76 -28.65
N ALA A 41 0.76 -5.34 -29.80
CA ALA A 41 1.52 -4.09 -29.95
C ALA A 41 0.64 -2.87 -29.63
N LYS A 42 -0.60 -2.81 -30.13
CA LYS A 42 -1.57 -1.74 -29.83
C LYS A 42 -1.94 -1.69 -28.36
N ALA A 43 -2.17 -2.83 -27.70
CA ALA A 43 -2.43 -2.91 -26.27
C ALA A 43 -1.21 -2.43 -25.45
N ALA A 44 -0.01 -2.81 -25.84
CA ALA A 44 1.23 -2.36 -25.20
C ALA A 44 1.42 -0.84 -25.33
N THR A 45 1.08 -0.25 -26.47
CA THR A 45 1.20 1.20 -26.70
C THR A 45 0.18 2.00 -25.91
N GLY A 46 -1.07 1.54 -25.79
CA GLY A 46 -2.09 2.16 -24.96
C GLY A 46 -1.73 2.13 -23.47
N PHE A 47 -1.19 1.02 -23.00
CA PHE A 47 -0.79 0.85 -21.60
C PHE A 47 0.48 1.67 -21.25
N SER A 48 1.38 1.91 -22.21
CA SER A 48 2.54 2.76 -21.99
C SER A 48 2.18 4.24 -21.86
N GLY A 49 1.20 4.72 -22.62
CA GLY A 49 0.69 6.09 -22.50
C GLY A 49 0.11 6.38 -21.13
N PHE A 50 -0.61 5.41 -20.55
CA PHE A 50 -1.17 5.53 -19.21
C PHE A 50 -0.09 5.58 -18.10
N ARG A 51 1.00 4.82 -18.25
CA ARG A 51 2.13 4.84 -17.29
C ARG A 51 2.92 6.14 -17.33
N LEU A 52 3.17 6.67 -18.54
CA LEU A 52 3.78 7.99 -18.70
C LEU A 52 2.90 9.11 -18.11
N GLY A 53 1.57 9.01 -18.26
CA GLY A 53 0.63 9.91 -17.63
C GLY A 53 0.76 9.95 -16.10
N ASN A 54 1.01 8.81 -15.45
CA ASN A 54 1.24 8.75 -14.00
C ASN A 54 2.53 9.50 -13.58
N VAL A 55 3.59 9.43 -14.39
CA VAL A 55 4.84 10.20 -14.13
C VAL A 55 4.57 11.70 -14.22
N VAL A 56 3.88 12.15 -15.25
CA VAL A 56 3.52 13.56 -15.44
C VAL A 56 2.64 14.05 -14.29
N HIS A 57 1.62 13.28 -13.92
CA HIS A 57 0.75 13.60 -12.80
C HIS A 57 1.52 13.69 -11.46
N ALA A 58 2.50 12.81 -11.24
CA ALA A 58 3.34 12.85 -10.04
C ALA A 58 4.26 14.09 -10.01
N ILE A 59 4.78 14.52 -11.17
CA ILE A 59 5.56 15.76 -11.29
C ILE A 59 4.68 16.98 -10.99
N GLN A 60 3.48 17.04 -11.55
CA GLN A 60 2.52 18.12 -11.27
C GLN A 60 2.13 18.15 -9.78
N ALA A 61 1.92 16.99 -9.16
CA ALA A 61 1.67 16.89 -7.73
C ALA A 61 2.86 17.39 -6.89
N THR A 62 4.09 17.17 -7.35
CA THR A 62 5.30 17.70 -6.69
C THR A 62 5.34 19.22 -6.78
N GLU A 63 5.04 19.80 -7.92
CA GLU A 63 4.97 21.25 -8.11
C GLU A 63 3.90 21.88 -7.20
N GLN A 64 2.71 21.29 -7.13
CA GLN A 64 1.65 21.75 -6.24
C GLN A 64 2.03 21.66 -4.76
N SER A 65 2.78 20.64 -4.36
CA SER A 65 3.19 20.45 -2.97
C SER A 65 4.20 21.51 -2.47
N ILE A 66 4.97 22.12 -3.38
CA ILE A 66 5.91 23.21 -3.03
C ILE A 66 5.15 24.48 -2.63
N GLN A 67 3.93 24.66 -3.12
CA GLN A 67 3.10 25.85 -2.87
C GLN A 67 2.33 25.79 -1.55
N VAL A 68 2.39 24.67 -0.82
CA VAL A 68 1.75 24.52 0.50
C VAL A 68 2.37 25.52 1.49
N THR A 69 1.52 26.20 2.26
CA THR A 69 1.93 27.27 3.17
C THR A 69 2.74 26.76 4.35
N ASP A 70 2.31 25.64 4.94
CA ASP A 70 2.94 25.06 6.12
C ASP A 70 4.21 24.29 5.76
N LEU A 71 5.27 24.51 6.54
CA LEU A 71 6.60 23.95 6.28
C LEU A 71 6.61 22.42 6.36
N VAL A 72 5.99 21.84 7.40
CA VAL A 72 6.04 20.38 7.65
C VAL A 72 5.30 19.61 6.57
N PRO A 73 4.01 19.87 6.26
CA PRO A 73 3.33 19.16 5.18
C PRO A 73 3.96 19.45 3.81
N ARG A 74 4.46 20.67 3.57
CA ARG A 74 5.19 21.02 2.34
C ARG A 74 6.39 20.12 2.11
N LEU A 75 7.27 19.98 3.09
CA LEU A 75 8.46 19.12 2.99
C LEU A 75 8.08 17.65 2.84
N CYS A 76 7.16 17.15 3.66
CA CYS A 76 6.70 15.76 3.59
C CYS A 76 6.08 15.42 2.24
N LEU A 77 5.18 16.27 1.73
CA LEU A 77 4.52 16.07 0.44
C LEU A 77 5.50 16.15 -0.73
N THR A 78 6.41 17.14 -0.71
CA THR A 78 7.39 17.30 -1.79
C THR A 78 8.33 16.10 -1.85
N LEU A 79 8.86 15.64 -0.72
CA LEU A 79 9.72 14.46 -0.66
C LEU A 79 8.94 13.17 -1.00
N ALA A 80 7.69 13.06 -0.54
CA ALA A 80 6.83 11.93 -0.88
C ALA A 80 6.59 11.86 -2.39
N ASN A 81 6.16 12.96 -3.01
CA ASN A 81 5.90 13.02 -4.43
C ASN A 81 7.16 12.78 -5.27
N LEU A 82 8.33 13.27 -4.85
CA LEU A 82 9.60 12.99 -5.50
C LEU A 82 9.92 11.50 -5.49
N ASN A 83 9.75 10.81 -4.35
CA ASN A 83 9.91 9.37 -4.26
C ASN A 83 8.90 8.63 -5.15
N ARG A 84 7.68 9.13 -5.26
CA ARG A 84 6.65 8.60 -6.15
C ARG A 84 7.03 8.73 -7.62
N VAL A 85 7.63 9.84 -8.03
CA VAL A 85 8.15 10.02 -9.40
C VAL A 85 9.23 8.96 -9.69
N VAL A 86 10.19 8.78 -8.79
CA VAL A 86 11.25 7.76 -8.95
C VAL A 86 10.66 6.35 -9.01
N TYR A 87 9.66 6.05 -8.19
CA TYR A 87 8.93 4.79 -8.25
C TYR A 87 8.32 4.55 -9.63
N TYR A 88 7.59 5.51 -10.20
CA TYR A 88 6.98 5.37 -11.52
C TYR A 88 8.00 5.24 -12.64
N ILE A 89 9.16 5.91 -12.54
CA ILE A 89 10.27 5.73 -13.50
C ILE A 89 10.78 4.30 -13.42
N CYS A 90 11.05 3.77 -12.21
CA CYS A 90 11.50 2.39 -12.03
C CYS A 90 10.47 1.37 -12.56
N ASP A 91 9.17 1.61 -12.30
CA ASP A 91 8.08 0.77 -12.80
C ASP A 91 7.98 0.79 -14.33
N THR A 92 8.20 1.96 -14.96
CA THR A 92 8.26 2.09 -16.41
C THR A 92 9.42 1.30 -16.99
N VAL A 93 10.61 1.34 -16.38
CA VAL A 93 11.77 0.55 -16.79
C VAL A 93 11.49 -0.95 -16.71
N LEU A 94 10.85 -1.41 -15.64
CA LEU A 94 10.43 -2.81 -15.45
C LEU A 94 9.43 -3.25 -16.53
N TRP A 95 8.53 -2.36 -16.90
CA TRP A 95 7.56 -2.62 -17.96
C TRP A 95 8.25 -2.71 -19.34
N VAL A 96 9.13 -1.77 -19.66
CA VAL A 96 9.92 -1.79 -20.92
C VAL A 96 10.68 -3.12 -21.06
N LYS A 97 11.25 -3.63 -19.97
CA LYS A 97 11.86 -4.95 -19.95
C LYS A 97 10.84 -6.07 -20.18
N SER A 98 9.67 -6.00 -19.57
CA SER A 98 8.64 -7.05 -19.70
C SER A 98 8.10 -7.17 -21.14
N VAL A 99 8.13 -6.08 -21.90
CA VAL A 99 7.76 -6.03 -23.33
C VAL A 99 8.90 -6.51 -24.24
N GLY A 100 10.11 -6.71 -23.70
CA GLY A 100 11.25 -7.24 -24.45
C GLY A 100 12.07 -6.18 -25.20
N LEU A 101 11.82 -4.88 -24.94
CA LEU A 101 12.55 -3.78 -25.58
C LEU A 101 14.00 -3.63 -25.06
N THR A 102 14.27 -4.12 -23.84
CA THR A 102 15.61 -4.08 -23.23
C THR A 102 15.94 -5.42 -22.57
N SER A 103 17.08 -6.03 -22.98
CA SER A 103 17.55 -7.33 -22.45
C SER A 103 18.52 -7.19 -21.25
N GLY A 104 19.22 -6.06 -21.13
CA GLY A 104 20.31 -5.87 -20.16
C GLY A 104 19.89 -5.45 -18.73
N VAL A 105 18.60 -5.25 -18.46
CA VAL A 105 18.13 -4.75 -17.16
C VAL A 105 17.91 -5.88 -16.16
N ASN A 106 18.53 -5.80 -14.97
CA ASN A 106 18.30 -6.75 -13.90
C ASN A 106 16.96 -6.45 -13.19
N ARG A 107 15.94 -7.31 -13.41
CA ARG A 107 14.57 -7.12 -12.90
C ARG A 107 14.52 -6.99 -11.38
N GLU A 108 15.22 -7.85 -10.66
CA GLU A 108 15.17 -7.88 -9.21
C GLU A 108 15.68 -6.59 -8.58
N LYS A 109 16.84 -6.08 -9.07
CA LYS A 109 17.42 -4.82 -8.56
C LYS A 109 16.49 -3.63 -8.79
N TRP A 110 15.86 -3.55 -9.95
CA TRP A 110 14.93 -2.46 -10.28
C TRP A 110 13.63 -2.57 -9.50
N GLN A 111 13.13 -3.79 -9.28
CA GLN A 111 11.94 -4.01 -8.46
C GLN A 111 12.19 -3.64 -7.00
N LEU A 112 13.33 -4.05 -6.41
CA LEU A 112 13.69 -3.65 -5.06
C LEU A 112 13.83 -2.13 -4.93
N ARG A 113 14.43 -1.46 -5.93
CA ARG A 113 14.54 -0.01 -5.94
C ARG A 113 13.16 0.65 -6.00
N ALA A 114 12.29 0.22 -6.89
CA ALA A 114 10.92 0.69 -6.97
C ALA A 114 10.18 0.53 -5.64
N THR A 115 10.25 -0.65 -5.03
CA THR A 115 9.60 -0.93 -3.74
C THR A 115 10.12 -0.03 -2.61
N ARG A 116 11.44 0.25 -2.58
CA ARG A 116 12.02 1.17 -1.58
C ARG A 116 11.48 2.59 -1.71
N HIS A 117 11.44 3.13 -2.92
CA HIS A 117 10.89 4.48 -3.16
C HIS A 117 9.39 4.54 -2.90
N TYR A 118 8.65 3.48 -3.20
CA TYR A 118 7.25 3.36 -2.84
C TYR A 118 7.03 3.34 -1.33
N TYR A 119 7.88 2.61 -0.60
CA TYR A 119 7.86 2.60 0.87
C TYR A 119 8.12 3.99 1.46
N TYR A 120 9.15 4.70 0.98
CA TYR A 120 9.44 6.06 1.45
C TYR A 120 8.30 7.05 1.13
N PHE A 121 7.68 6.92 -0.04
CA PHE A 121 6.50 7.70 -0.39
C PHE A 121 5.37 7.49 0.63
N LEU A 122 5.03 6.24 0.95
CA LEU A 122 3.96 5.92 1.91
C LEU A 122 4.31 6.38 3.32
N LEU A 123 5.55 6.19 3.76
CA LEU A 123 6.01 6.62 5.08
C LEU A 123 5.87 8.13 5.26
N LEU A 124 6.34 8.90 4.30
CA LEU A 124 6.25 10.37 4.33
C LEU A 124 4.78 10.85 4.25
N SER A 125 3.93 10.15 3.50
CA SER A 125 2.50 10.42 3.48
C SER A 125 1.85 10.18 4.83
N LEU A 126 2.19 9.08 5.52
CA LEU A 126 1.69 8.80 6.87
C LEU A 126 2.19 9.81 7.91
N VAL A 127 3.43 10.28 7.79
CA VAL A 127 3.96 11.35 8.67
C VAL A 127 3.15 12.63 8.49
N ARG A 128 2.84 13.01 7.24
CA ARG A 128 1.96 14.14 6.95
C ARG A 128 0.58 13.95 7.55
N ASP A 129 -0.04 12.78 7.33
CA ASP A 129 -1.38 12.48 7.83
C ASP A 129 -1.42 12.57 9.37
N LEU A 130 -0.40 12.04 10.04
CA LEU A 130 -0.26 12.13 11.49
C LEU A 130 -0.16 13.59 11.96
N TYR A 131 0.64 14.40 11.28
CA TYR A 131 0.77 15.83 11.58
C TYR A 131 -0.56 16.57 11.46
N GLU A 132 -1.31 16.33 10.38
CA GLU A 132 -2.63 16.92 10.18
C GLU A 132 -3.64 16.47 11.25
N ILE A 133 -3.59 15.19 11.65
CA ILE A 133 -4.44 14.67 12.73
C ILE A 133 -4.14 15.37 14.05
N LEU A 134 -2.85 15.56 14.38
CA LEU A 134 -2.45 16.25 15.61
C LEU A 134 -2.92 17.70 15.65
N LEU A 135 -2.81 18.42 14.54
CA LEU A 135 -3.33 19.79 14.43
C LEU A 135 -4.86 19.85 14.64
N GLN A 136 -5.58 18.91 14.09
CA GLN A 136 -7.04 18.83 14.25
C GLN A 136 -7.43 18.44 15.67
N MET A 137 -6.66 17.60 16.34
CA MET A 137 -6.88 17.27 17.75
C MET A 137 -6.69 18.53 18.61
N GLU A 138 -5.66 19.34 18.34
CA GLU A 138 -5.44 20.60 19.02
C GLU A 138 -6.63 21.56 18.85
N GLN A 139 -7.13 21.71 17.62
CA GLN A 139 -8.33 22.53 17.34
C GLN A 139 -9.56 22.04 18.12
N VAL A 140 -9.79 20.73 18.19
CA VAL A 140 -10.91 20.17 18.96
C VAL A 140 -10.77 20.44 20.45
N LEU A 141 -9.56 20.41 21.00
CA LEU A 141 -9.28 20.75 22.39
C LEU A 141 -9.52 22.24 22.66
N GLN A 142 -9.08 23.12 21.77
CA GLN A 142 -9.32 24.56 21.88
C GLN A 142 -10.81 24.89 21.80
N ASP A 143 -11.57 24.25 20.93
CA ASP A 143 -13.01 24.42 20.81
C ASP A 143 -13.74 23.97 22.09
N ARG A 144 -13.27 22.90 22.75
CA ARG A 144 -13.80 22.46 24.04
C ARG A 144 -13.51 23.48 25.13
N ALA A 145 -12.28 23.93 25.24
CA ALA A 145 -11.87 24.95 26.24
C ALA A 145 -12.63 26.28 26.07
N LYS A 146 -12.96 26.66 24.83
CA LYS A 146 -13.79 27.83 24.55
C LYS A 146 -15.25 27.63 25.00
N ARG A 147 -15.80 26.43 24.85
CA ARG A 147 -17.17 26.10 25.28
C ARG A 147 -17.30 26.01 26.79
N GLU A 148 -16.28 25.53 27.50
CA GLU A 148 -16.25 25.47 28.96
C GLU A 148 -16.17 26.85 29.61
N LYS A 149 -15.56 27.84 28.91
CA LYS A 149 -15.52 29.25 29.35
C LYS A 149 -16.81 30.01 29.09
N SER A 150 -17.81 29.43 28.41
CA SER A 150 -19.14 30.02 28.21
C SER A 150 -20.00 29.73 29.44
N PRO A 151 -20.67 30.73 30.09
CA PRO A 151 -21.26 30.59 31.39
C PRO A 151 -22.57 29.78 31.48
N GLN A 152 -22.83 28.88 30.55
CA GLN A 152 -23.99 27.99 30.53
C GLN A 152 -23.58 26.53 30.33
N GLY A 153 -23.04 25.91 31.36
CA GLY A 153 -22.74 24.46 31.35
C GLY A 153 -22.39 23.98 32.76
N SER A 154 -23.28 23.21 33.33
CA SER A 154 -23.13 22.54 34.65
C SER A 154 -21.83 21.71 34.67
N PRO A 155 -21.02 21.75 35.74
CA PRO A 155 -19.79 20.98 35.86
C PRO A 155 -20.12 19.54 36.25
N GLY A 156 -20.15 18.65 35.27
CA GLY A 156 -20.11 17.22 35.48
C GLY A 156 -18.68 16.75 35.67
N TYR A 157 -18.19 16.78 36.90
CA TYR A 157 -16.87 16.34 37.28
C TYR A 157 -16.88 14.84 37.57
N ASN A 158 -16.17 14.05 36.75
CA ASN A 158 -15.74 12.71 37.16
C ASN A 158 -14.25 12.59 36.96
N VAL A 159 -13.52 12.72 38.06
CA VAL A 159 -12.11 12.38 38.22
C VAL A 159 -12.05 10.89 38.51
N VAL A 160 -11.56 10.08 37.58
CA VAL A 160 -11.25 8.67 37.86
C VAL A 160 -9.99 8.25 37.09
N SER A 161 -9.03 7.73 37.86
CA SER A 161 -7.85 6.90 37.54
C SER A 161 -6.91 7.28 36.36
N GLU A 162 -5.68 7.62 36.75
CA GLU A 162 -4.73 8.46 36.01
C GLU A 162 -4.02 7.88 34.79
N ASP A 163 -3.92 6.58 34.56
CA ASP A 163 -3.08 6.07 33.45
C ASP A 163 -3.85 5.45 32.29
N THR A 164 -4.95 4.79 32.55
CA THR A 164 -5.79 4.17 31.49
C THR A 164 -6.68 5.21 30.81
N ASP A 165 -7.03 6.27 31.52
CA ASP A 165 -7.92 7.31 31.02
C ASP A 165 -7.25 8.27 30.04
N TYR A 166 -5.93 8.49 30.15
CA TYR A 166 -5.20 9.29 29.16
C TYR A 166 -5.20 8.63 27.79
N LEU A 167 -4.94 7.32 27.74
CA LEU A 167 -4.93 6.57 26.48
C LEU A 167 -6.33 6.51 25.84
N GLN A 168 -7.36 6.26 26.67
CA GLN A 168 -8.75 6.25 26.19
C GLN A 168 -9.19 7.64 25.73
N SER A 169 -8.87 8.67 26.48
CA SER A 169 -9.18 10.06 26.13
C SER A 169 -8.47 10.48 24.85
N PHE A 170 -7.20 10.09 24.69
CA PHE A 170 -6.44 10.30 23.48
C PHE A 170 -7.05 9.57 22.28
N LEU A 171 -7.38 8.29 22.44
CA LEU A 171 -8.01 7.49 21.37
C LEU A 171 -9.38 8.03 20.99
N LEU A 172 -10.19 8.46 21.97
CA LEU A 172 -11.49 9.06 21.71
C LEU A 172 -11.35 10.40 20.96
N LEU A 173 -10.39 11.24 21.36
CA LEU A 173 -10.07 12.49 20.68
C LEU A 173 -9.57 12.22 19.25
N PHE A 174 -8.66 11.28 19.08
CA PHE A 174 -8.14 10.84 17.82
C PHE A 174 -9.27 10.36 16.89
N PHE A 175 -10.11 9.43 17.39
CA PHE A 175 -11.23 8.91 16.61
C PHE A 175 -12.29 9.99 16.30
N ARG A 176 -12.56 10.89 17.23
CA ARG A 176 -13.48 12.00 17.03
C ARG A 176 -12.95 13.02 16.02
N SER A 177 -11.65 13.32 16.05
CA SER A 177 -10.97 14.18 15.07
C SER A 177 -11.03 13.56 13.67
N LEU A 178 -10.69 12.27 13.58
CA LEU A 178 -10.74 11.53 12.33
C LEU A 178 -12.16 11.46 11.73
N ARG A 179 -13.17 11.27 12.57
CA ARG A 179 -14.58 11.25 12.14
C ARG A 179 -15.08 12.63 11.65
N ARG A 180 -14.48 13.70 12.14
CA ARG A 180 -14.83 15.07 11.74
C ARG A 180 -14.28 15.41 10.34
N HIS A 181 -13.19 14.74 9.95
CA HIS A 181 -12.52 14.93 8.66
C HIS A 181 -12.39 13.61 7.89
N PRO A 182 -13.49 13.13 7.29
CA PRO A 182 -13.51 11.85 6.58
C PRO A 182 -12.49 11.73 5.42
N PRO A 183 -12.08 12.81 4.72
CA PRO A 183 -11.01 12.72 3.73
C PRO A 183 -9.66 12.26 4.32
N LEU A 184 -9.30 12.79 5.49
CA LEU A 184 -8.07 12.45 6.17
C LEU A 184 -8.09 11.00 6.69
N LEU A 185 -9.25 10.57 7.22
CA LEU A 185 -9.45 9.18 7.63
C LEU A 185 -9.22 8.20 6.48
N LEU A 186 -9.83 8.47 5.31
CA LEU A 186 -9.71 7.60 4.15
C LEU A 186 -8.27 7.54 3.62
N ASP A 187 -7.57 8.66 3.57
CA ASP A 187 -6.19 8.72 3.09
C ASP A 187 -5.24 8.00 4.06
N THR A 188 -5.39 8.22 5.37
CA THR A 188 -4.62 7.53 6.42
C THR A 188 -4.83 6.01 6.38
N VAL A 189 -6.09 5.55 6.32
CA VAL A 189 -6.41 4.11 6.27
C VAL A 189 -5.83 3.49 5.00
N LYS A 190 -5.97 4.15 3.86
CA LYS A 190 -5.40 3.70 2.59
C LYS A 190 -3.88 3.58 2.69
N ASN A 191 -3.19 4.62 3.13
CA ASN A 191 -1.73 4.63 3.23
C ASN A 191 -1.22 3.59 4.24
N LEU A 192 -1.95 3.38 5.36
CA LEU A 192 -1.63 2.37 6.36
C LEU A 192 -1.80 0.93 5.83
N CYS A 193 -2.82 0.69 5.02
CA CYS A 193 -3.02 -0.60 4.37
C CYS A 193 -2.00 -0.84 3.26
N ASP A 194 -1.70 0.18 2.46
CA ASP A 194 -0.76 0.09 1.35
C ASP A 194 0.68 -0.16 1.80
N ILE A 195 1.10 0.34 2.99
CA ILE A 195 2.46 0.15 3.50
C ILE A 195 2.79 -1.32 3.85
N LEU A 196 1.78 -2.15 4.09
CA LEU A 196 1.97 -3.58 4.35
C LEU A 196 2.60 -4.31 3.15
N ILE A 197 2.32 -3.85 1.94
CA ILE A 197 2.84 -4.45 0.71
C ILE A 197 4.37 -4.29 0.60
N PRO A 198 4.93 -3.07 0.63
CA PRO A 198 6.38 -2.89 0.57
C PRO A 198 7.11 -3.43 1.80
N LEU A 199 6.51 -3.40 3.00
CA LEU A 199 7.09 -3.99 4.20
C LEU A 199 7.33 -5.50 4.05
N ASN A 200 6.34 -6.21 3.48
CA ASN A 200 6.47 -7.64 3.19
C ASN A 200 7.48 -7.91 2.05
N GLN A 201 7.47 -7.09 0.97
CA GLN A 201 8.40 -7.25 -0.16
C GLN A 201 9.86 -6.96 0.20
N LEU A 202 10.09 -6.00 1.09
CA LEU A 202 11.44 -5.65 1.58
C LEU A 202 11.93 -6.61 2.67
N GLY A 203 11.08 -7.52 3.15
CA GLY A 203 11.40 -8.47 4.21
C GLY A 203 11.57 -7.83 5.60
N ILE A 204 11.15 -6.57 5.76
CA ILE A 204 11.18 -5.84 7.05
C ILE A 204 10.17 -6.47 8.01
N TYR A 205 8.99 -6.79 7.50
CA TYR A 205 7.92 -7.44 8.26
C TYR A 205 7.28 -8.54 7.42
N LYS A 206 7.45 -9.79 7.86
CA LYS A 206 6.80 -10.95 7.22
C LYS A 206 5.37 -11.07 7.70
N SER A 207 4.45 -10.54 6.92
CA SER A 207 3.01 -10.69 7.17
C SER A 207 2.45 -11.93 6.47
N ASN A 208 1.36 -12.48 7.00
CA ASN A 208 0.61 -13.51 6.31
C ASN A 208 0.03 -12.95 4.99
N LEU A 209 0.09 -13.77 3.94
CA LEU A 209 -0.39 -13.38 2.61
C LEU A 209 -1.85 -12.90 2.63
N GLY A 210 -2.68 -13.46 3.54
CA GLY A 210 -4.06 -13.05 3.76
C GLY A 210 -4.19 -11.63 4.30
N VAL A 211 -3.32 -11.22 5.22
CA VAL A 211 -3.33 -9.86 5.80
C VAL A 211 -2.94 -8.82 4.75
N VAL A 212 -1.91 -9.13 3.94
CA VAL A 212 -1.50 -8.25 2.82
C VAL A 212 -2.61 -8.14 1.78
N GLY A 213 -3.29 -9.24 1.46
CA GLY A 213 -4.43 -9.25 0.54
C GLY A 213 -5.62 -8.46 1.06
N LEU A 214 -5.97 -8.61 2.34
CA LEU A 214 -7.01 -7.82 3.01
C LEU A 214 -6.67 -6.33 3.02
N GLY A 215 -5.44 -5.98 3.35
CA GLY A 215 -4.95 -4.59 3.30
C GLY A 215 -5.11 -4.00 1.90
N GLY A 216 -4.69 -4.73 0.85
CA GLY A 216 -4.86 -4.30 -0.54
C GLY A 216 -6.33 -4.11 -0.94
N LEU A 217 -7.24 -4.98 -0.44
CA LEU A 217 -8.68 -4.85 -0.69
C LEU A 217 -9.25 -3.59 -0.02
N VAL A 218 -8.94 -3.37 1.25
CA VAL A 218 -9.38 -2.17 2.00
C VAL A 218 -8.85 -0.90 1.33
N SER A 219 -7.58 -0.86 0.96
CA SER A 219 -6.98 0.27 0.23
C SER A 219 -7.67 0.52 -1.11
N SER A 220 -7.99 -0.54 -1.86
CA SER A 220 -8.69 -0.43 -3.15
C SER A 220 -10.10 0.14 -2.98
N VAL A 221 -10.85 -0.31 -1.96
CA VAL A 221 -12.18 0.22 -1.64
C VAL A 221 -12.09 1.70 -1.24
N ALA A 222 -11.14 2.07 -0.37
CA ALA A 222 -10.91 3.46 0.02
C ALA A 222 -10.57 4.32 -1.21
N GLY A 223 -9.73 3.81 -2.12
CA GLY A 223 -9.41 4.48 -3.38
C GLY A 223 -10.63 4.67 -4.29
N LEU A 224 -11.51 3.67 -4.41
CA LEU A 224 -12.76 3.79 -5.16
C LEU A 224 -13.70 4.84 -4.57
N ILE A 225 -13.83 4.88 -3.24
CA ILE A 225 -14.66 5.88 -2.55
C ILE A 225 -14.16 7.29 -2.87
N THR A 226 -12.85 7.53 -2.88
CA THR A 226 -12.30 8.85 -3.21
C THR A 226 -12.46 9.25 -4.67
N ILE A 227 -12.64 8.29 -5.58
CA ILE A 227 -12.92 8.54 -6.99
C ILE A 227 -14.42 8.86 -7.18
N VAL A 228 -15.30 8.08 -6.56
CA VAL A 228 -16.77 8.26 -6.66
C VAL A 228 -17.21 9.55 -5.95
N TYR A 229 -16.59 9.86 -4.82
CA TYR A 229 -16.88 11.06 -4.04
C TYR A 229 -15.65 11.98 -3.99
N PRO A 230 -15.41 12.81 -5.02
CA PRO A 230 -14.21 13.67 -5.09
C PRO A 230 -14.16 14.71 -3.96
N GLN A 231 -15.26 14.94 -3.26
CA GLN A 231 -15.34 15.78 -2.05
C GLN A 231 -14.57 15.17 -0.86
N LEU A 232 -14.39 13.83 -0.87
CA LEU A 232 -13.62 13.08 0.14
C LEU A 232 -12.12 12.96 -0.22
N LYS A 233 -11.68 13.62 -1.28
CA LYS A 233 -10.26 13.72 -1.61
C LYS A 233 -9.64 14.80 -0.74
N LEU A 234 -8.55 14.46 -0.05
CA LEU A 234 -7.82 15.43 0.76
C LEU A 234 -7.29 16.56 -0.14
N LYS A 235 -7.70 17.78 0.15
CA LYS A 235 -7.19 18.97 -0.53
C LYS A 235 -5.94 19.42 0.20
N THR A 236 -4.82 19.50 -0.50
CA THR A 236 -3.61 20.16 -0.02
C THR A 236 -3.82 21.67 -0.10
N HIS A 237 -3.97 22.29 1.05
CA HIS A 237 -4.01 23.78 1.19
C HIS A 237 -2.61 24.32 1.34
#